data_ce80e69c5c2c7a906a09998c5a860bac
#
_entry.id   ce80e69c5c2c7a906a09998c5a860bac
#
_cell.length_a   1.000
_cell.length_b   1.000
_cell.length_c   1.000
_cell.angle_alpha   90.00
_cell.angle_beta   90.00
_cell.angle_gamma   90.00
#
_symmetry.space_group_name_H-M   'P 1'
#
loop_
_entity.id
_entity.type
_entity.pdbx_description
1 polymer ?
#
loop_
_entity_poly.entity_id
_entity_poly.type
_entity_poly.pdbx_seq_one_letter_code
_entity_poly.pdbx_strand_id
1 'polypeptide(L)'
;PQRLAAWFNQLLVQLDQQLNEHSALVHLELCMGFFPVCEDDLTLSVNEMVNRANIAHRSVKDQPGNQFAFFTPQLRAQTLRESELEAQAKKALARGEFELYVQGKVNIQQDCRIVGGECLARWIHPEKGLIPPDQFIPLFEHNGMITQLDRLMFEKACAWLHDYLET
;
A
#
# COMPACT_ATOMS: atom_id res chain seq x y z
N PRO A 1 -19.34 -15.61 8.87
CA PRO A 1 -18.98 -14.47 7.99
C PRO A 1 -20.21 -13.87 7.29
N GLN A 2 -21.03 -14.68 6.59
CA GLN A 2 -22.19 -14.18 5.81
C GLN A 2 -23.21 -13.38 6.64
N ARG A 3 -23.51 -13.82 7.88
CA ARG A 3 -24.47 -13.10 8.76
C ARG A 3 -23.92 -11.75 9.22
N LEU A 4 -22.61 -11.62 9.45
CA LEU A 4 -21.96 -10.36 9.83
C LEU A 4 -21.91 -9.39 8.64
N ALA A 5 -21.65 -9.88 7.42
CA ALA A 5 -21.71 -9.07 6.21
C ALA A 5 -23.12 -8.52 5.96
N ALA A 6 -24.15 -9.36 6.12
CA ALA A 6 -25.54 -8.93 6.00
C ALA A 6 -25.92 -7.88 7.08
N TRP A 7 -25.47 -8.08 8.31
CA TRP A 7 -25.65 -7.12 9.40
C TRP A 7 -24.97 -5.78 9.12
N PHE A 8 -23.73 -5.81 8.61
CA PHE A 8 -23.00 -4.60 8.23
C PHE A 8 -23.74 -3.79 7.16
N ASN A 9 -24.22 -4.45 6.11
CA ASN A 9 -25.00 -3.80 5.05
C ASN A 9 -26.32 -3.22 5.60
N GLN A 10 -26.99 -3.91 6.51
CA GLN A 10 -28.19 -3.41 7.15
C GLN A 10 -27.92 -2.19 8.04
N LEU A 11 -26.81 -2.18 8.77
CA LEU A 11 -26.35 -1.03 9.55
C LEU A 11 -26.11 0.19 8.68
N LEU A 12 -25.46 0.00 7.52
CA LEU A 12 -25.23 1.10 6.56
C LEU A 12 -26.53 1.72 6.08
N VAL A 13 -27.51 0.89 5.69
CA VAL A 13 -28.82 1.37 5.23
C VAL A 13 -29.54 2.16 6.34
N GLN A 14 -29.48 1.69 7.59
CA GLN A 14 -30.08 2.39 8.73
C GLN A 14 -29.40 3.74 9.00
N LEU A 15 -28.07 3.79 8.92
CA LEU A 15 -27.32 5.04 9.12
C LEU A 15 -27.59 6.04 8.00
N ASP A 16 -27.63 5.61 6.75
CA ASP A 16 -27.95 6.46 5.61
C ASP A 16 -29.37 7.06 5.76
N GLN A 17 -30.35 6.27 6.18
CA GLN A 17 -31.69 6.74 6.44
C GLN A 17 -31.74 7.81 7.56
N GLN A 18 -31.08 7.56 8.69
CA GLN A 18 -31.03 8.52 9.80
C GLN A 18 -30.28 9.81 9.46
N LEU A 19 -29.21 9.72 8.67
CA LEU A 19 -28.45 10.89 8.25
C LEU A 19 -29.25 11.75 7.26
N ASN A 20 -29.94 11.12 6.30
CA ASN A 20 -30.77 11.83 5.32
C ASN A 20 -31.97 12.53 5.97
N GLU A 21 -32.47 12.02 7.10
CA GLU A 21 -33.54 12.67 7.86
C GLU A 21 -33.07 13.93 8.62
N HIS A 22 -31.78 14.04 8.95
CA HIS A 22 -31.24 15.11 9.80
C HIS A 22 -30.32 16.11 9.09
N SER A 23 -29.68 15.76 7.98
CA SER A 23 -28.79 16.67 7.25
C SER A 23 -28.37 16.09 5.88
N ALA A 24 -28.87 16.69 4.84
CA ALA A 24 -28.62 16.26 3.45
C ALA A 24 -27.18 16.40 2.92
N LEU A 25 -26.19 16.72 3.76
CA LEU A 25 -24.81 17.10 3.34
C LEU A 25 -23.69 16.26 3.95
N VAL A 26 -23.99 15.25 4.75
CA VAL A 26 -22.94 14.42 5.36
C VAL A 26 -22.84 13.07 4.65
N HIS A 27 -21.74 12.87 3.92
CA HIS A 27 -21.39 11.54 3.39
C HIS A 27 -20.56 10.80 4.44
N LEU A 28 -21.06 9.67 4.92
CA LEU A 28 -20.39 8.85 5.94
C LEU A 28 -19.88 7.57 5.29
N GLU A 29 -18.57 7.34 5.41
CA GLU A 29 -17.95 6.08 5.03
C GLU A 29 -17.59 5.28 6.27
N LEU A 30 -18.01 4.01 6.32
CA LEU A 30 -17.74 3.11 7.43
C LEU A 30 -16.71 2.06 7.05
N CYS A 31 -15.69 1.95 7.90
CA CYS A 31 -14.68 0.91 7.82
C CYS A 31 -14.70 0.02 9.06
N MET A 32 -14.82 -1.30 8.88
CA MET A 32 -14.87 -2.24 10.00
C MET A 32 -13.94 -3.43 9.82
N GLY A 33 -13.27 -3.82 10.91
CA GLY A 33 -12.53 -5.07 10.99
C GLY A 33 -13.21 -6.05 11.94
N PHE A 34 -13.32 -7.30 11.52
CA PHE A 34 -13.94 -8.36 12.31
C PHE A 34 -12.93 -9.47 12.64
N PHE A 35 -12.93 -9.89 13.88
CA PHE A 35 -12.32 -11.14 14.32
C PHE A 35 -13.40 -12.08 14.82
N PRO A 36 -13.83 -13.08 14.01
CA PRO A 36 -14.77 -14.09 14.45
C PRO A 36 -14.10 -15.00 15.47
N VAL A 37 -14.51 -14.92 16.73
CA VAL A 37 -13.99 -15.77 17.81
C VAL A 37 -14.59 -17.16 17.69
N CYS A 38 -13.75 -18.19 17.71
CA CYS A 38 -14.15 -19.60 17.80
C CYS A 38 -13.67 -20.22 19.12
N GLU A 39 -14.03 -21.48 19.38
CA GLU A 39 -13.69 -22.15 20.63
C GLU A 39 -12.18 -22.21 20.90
N ASP A 40 -11.37 -22.39 19.86
CA ASP A 40 -9.90 -22.41 19.96
C ASP A 40 -9.30 -21.03 20.35
N ASP A 41 -10.03 -19.95 20.12
CA ASP A 41 -9.60 -18.59 20.44
C ASP A 41 -9.90 -18.18 21.89
N LEU A 42 -10.62 -18.97 22.66
CA LEU A 42 -11.01 -18.64 24.05
C LEU A 42 -9.82 -18.52 25.00
N THR A 43 -8.66 -19.03 24.62
CA THR A 43 -7.41 -18.87 25.37
C THR A 43 -6.71 -17.52 25.10
N LEU A 44 -7.16 -16.77 24.11
CA LEU A 44 -6.59 -15.47 23.77
C LEU A 44 -7.04 -14.40 24.76
N SER A 45 -6.15 -13.45 25.04
CA SER A 45 -6.54 -12.26 25.78
C SER A 45 -7.47 -11.38 24.93
N VAL A 46 -8.31 -10.60 25.58
CA VAL A 46 -9.17 -9.60 24.91
C VAL A 46 -8.35 -8.63 24.07
N ASN A 47 -7.16 -8.23 24.55
CA ASN A 47 -6.26 -7.37 23.79
C ASN A 47 -5.79 -8.00 22.48
N GLU A 48 -5.50 -9.29 22.47
CA GLU A 48 -5.13 -10.02 21.24
C GLU A 48 -6.32 -10.13 20.28
N MET A 49 -7.52 -10.38 20.79
CA MET A 49 -8.74 -10.40 19.96
C MET A 49 -9.01 -9.05 19.30
N VAL A 50 -8.88 -7.96 20.04
CA VAL A 50 -9.01 -6.58 19.54
C VAL A 50 -7.90 -6.28 18.53
N ASN A 51 -6.65 -6.70 18.80
CA ASN A 51 -5.54 -6.53 17.86
C ASN A 51 -5.80 -7.23 16.52
N ARG A 52 -6.34 -8.45 16.54
CA ARG A 52 -6.73 -9.18 15.32
C ARG A 52 -7.81 -8.44 14.52
N ALA A 53 -8.84 -7.92 15.20
CA ALA A 53 -9.86 -7.09 14.55
C ALA A 53 -9.26 -5.80 13.96
N ASN A 54 -8.32 -5.16 14.65
CA ASN A 54 -7.61 -3.97 14.16
C ASN A 54 -6.74 -4.27 12.91
N ILE A 55 -6.09 -5.43 12.84
CA ILE A 55 -5.37 -5.85 11.63
C ILE A 55 -6.34 -5.93 10.43
N ALA A 56 -7.51 -6.53 10.63
CA ALA A 56 -8.54 -6.59 9.60
C ALA A 56 -9.06 -5.18 9.21
N HIS A 57 -9.30 -4.31 10.19
CA HIS A 57 -9.71 -2.93 9.93
C HIS A 57 -8.66 -2.16 9.08
N ARG A 58 -7.38 -2.26 9.43
CA ARG A 58 -6.30 -1.57 8.71
C ARG A 58 -6.18 -1.99 7.25
N SER A 59 -6.51 -3.24 6.91
CA SER A 59 -6.43 -3.72 5.53
C SER A 59 -7.45 -3.07 4.57
N VAL A 60 -8.47 -2.40 5.11
CA VAL A 60 -9.54 -1.75 4.32
C VAL A 60 -9.72 -0.27 4.62
N LYS A 61 -9.03 0.26 5.63
CA LYS A 61 -9.22 1.63 6.13
C LYS A 61 -9.07 2.72 5.06
N ASP A 62 -8.14 2.53 4.12
CA ASP A 62 -7.82 3.54 3.10
C ASP A 62 -8.45 3.21 1.75
N GLN A 63 -9.37 2.25 1.71
CA GLN A 63 -10.15 1.94 0.52
C GLN A 63 -11.41 2.83 0.48
N PRO A 64 -11.77 3.36 -0.70
CA PRO A 64 -12.94 4.23 -0.83
C PRO A 64 -14.24 3.46 -0.56
N GLY A 65 -15.22 4.18 -0.01
CA GLY A 65 -16.54 3.65 0.29
C GLY A 65 -16.62 2.84 1.59
N ASN A 66 -17.77 2.22 1.79
CA ASN A 66 -18.02 1.40 2.97
C ASN A 66 -17.33 0.04 2.83
N GLN A 67 -16.43 -0.26 3.75
CA GLN A 67 -15.58 -1.45 3.67
C GLN A 67 -15.60 -2.25 4.97
N PHE A 68 -15.46 -3.56 4.84
CA PHE A 68 -15.17 -4.41 5.98
C PHE A 68 -14.24 -5.56 5.62
N ALA A 69 -13.49 -6.03 6.58
CA ALA A 69 -12.63 -7.21 6.43
C ALA A 69 -12.73 -8.13 7.64
N PHE A 70 -12.46 -9.41 7.39
CA PHE A 70 -12.27 -10.41 8.44
C PHE A 70 -10.80 -10.68 8.66
N PHE A 71 -10.40 -10.81 9.92
CA PHE A 71 -9.06 -11.29 10.24
C PHE A 71 -8.84 -12.70 9.70
N THR A 72 -7.69 -12.87 9.05
CA THR A 72 -7.16 -14.18 8.66
C THR A 72 -5.68 -14.27 9.04
N PRO A 73 -5.14 -15.49 9.28
CA PRO A 73 -3.70 -15.66 9.50
C PRO A 73 -2.83 -15.14 8.35
N GLN A 74 -3.33 -15.22 7.12
CA GLN A 74 -2.66 -14.70 5.92
C GLN A 74 -2.55 -13.17 5.98
N LEU A 75 -3.62 -12.48 6.38
CA LEU A 75 -3.65 -11.04 6.55
C LEU A 75 -2.63 -10.57 7.61
N ARG A 76 -2.54 -11.30 8.74
CA ARG A 76 -1.52 -11.03 9.76
C ARG A 76 -0.11 -11.17 9.20
N ALA A 77 0.16 -12.25 8.46
CA ALA A 77 1.47 -12.48 7.85
C ALA A 77 1.83 -11.41 6.81
N GLN A 78 0.84 -10.92 6.06
CA GLN A 78 1.01 -9.82 5.12
C GLN A 78 1.35 -8.52 5.86
N THR A 79 0.58 -8.14 6.87
CA THR A 79 0.80 -6.91 7.68
C THR A 79 2.18 -6.91 8.33
N LEU A 80 2.65 -8.06 8.82
CA LEU A 80 4.00 -8.18 9.37
C LEU A 80 5.07 -7.94 8.30
N ARG A 81 4.94 -8.55 7.12
CA ARG A 81 5.88 -8.36 6.01
C ARG A 81 5.92 -6.90 5.54
N GLU A 82 4.76 -6.24 5.42
CA GLU A 82 4.65 -4.83 5.05
C GLU A 82 5.35 -3.94 6.09
N SER A 83 5.13 -4.19 7.37
CA SER A 83 5.78 -3.45 8.45
C SER A 83 7.31 -3.64 8.48
N GLU A 84 7.79 -4.85 8.24
CA GLU A 84 9.22 -5.12 8.11
C GLU A 84 9.82 -4.41 6.90
N LEU A 85 9.14 -4.47 5.75
CA LEU A 85 9.58 -3.81 4.53
C LEU A 85 9.61 -2.29 4.71
N GLU A 86 8.62 -1.71 5.39
CA GLU A 86 8.59 -0.29 5.73
C GLU A 86 9.78 0.13 6.60
N ALA A 87 10.07 -0.64 7.64
CA ALA A 87 11.22 -0.38 8.50
C ALA A 87 12.56 -0.47 7.76
N GLN A 88 12.66 -1.39 6.79
CA GLN A 88 13.84 -1.54 5.92
C GLN A 88 13.93 -0.39 4.91
N ALA A 89 12.83 0.02 4.31
CA ALA A 89 12.75 1.06 3.30
C ALA A 89 13.30 2.42 3.78
N LYS A 90 13.00 2.80 5.01
CA LYS A 90 13.57 4.02 5.62
C LYS A 90 15.09 3.99 5.68
N LYS A 91 15.66 2.84 6.02
CA LYS A 91 17.11 2.65 6.05
C LYS A 91 17.72 2.59 4.66
N ALA A 92 16.99 1.97 3.72
CA ALA A 92 17.40 1.81 2.33
C ALA A 92 17.57 3.15 1.60
N LEU A 93 16.65 4.11 1.82
CA LEU A 93 16.81 5.48 1.30
C LEU A 93 18.11 6.13 1.77
N ALA A 94 18.39 6.03 3.07
CA ALA A 94 19.60 6.62 3.65
C ALA A 94 20.90 5.91 3.20
N ARG A 95 20.83 4.64 2.84
CA ARG A 95 21.98 3.83 2.40
C ARG A 95 22.20 3.85 0.89
N GLY A 96 21.31 4.48 0.12
CA GLY A 96 21.41 4.52 -1.34
C GLY A 96 21.11 3.19 -2.02
N GLU A 97 20.25 2.36 -1.43
CA GLU A 97 19.85 1.07 -2.00
C GLU A 97 18.88 1.18 -3.18
N PHE A 98 18.42 2.40 -3.51
CA PHE A 98 17.55 2.66 -4.65
C PHE A 98 18.35 3.09 -5.86
N GLU A 99 18.24 2.31 -6.93
CA GLU A 99 18.93 2.55 -8.20
C GLU A 99 17.97 3.03 -9.29
N LEU A 100 18.51 3.90 -10.16
CA LEU A 100 17.82 4.35 -11.36
C LEU A 100 18.08 3.36 -12.50
N TYR A 101 17.01 2.84 -13.07
CA TYR A 101 17.05 2.08 -14.33
C TYR A 101 16.39 2.90 -15.41
N VAL A 102 16.99 2.95 -16.59
CA VAL A 102 16.43 3.65 -17.75
C VAL A 102 15.98 2.63 -18.78
N GLN A 103 14.67 2.60 -19.04
CA GLN A 103 14.09 1.77 -20.10
C GLN A 103 13.93 2.58 -21.36
N GLY A 104 14.62 2.21 -22.44
CA GLY A 104 14.54 2.89 -23.72
C GLY A 104 13.16 2.79 -24.35
N LYS A 105 12.65 3.93 -24.85
CA LYS A 105 11.43 4.01 -25.67
C LYS A 105 11.85 4.09 -27.13
N VAL A 106 11.32 3.19 -27.96
CA VAL A 106 11.65 3.09 -29.37
C VAL A 106 10.47 3.49 -30.25
N ASN A 107 10.76 4.17 -31.36
CA ASN A 107 9.76 4.44 -32.38
C ASN A 107 9.75 3.29 -33.41
N ILE A 108 8.72 2.46 -33.36
CA ILE A 108 8.57 1.30 -34.27
C ILE A 108 8.35 1.69 -35.73
N GLN A 109 7.92 2.93 -35.99
CA GLN A 109 7.72 3.43 -37.38
C GLN A 109 8.99 4.04 -37.98
N GLN A 110 10.06 4.20 -37.19
CA GLN A 110 11.34 4.74 -37.58
C GLN A 110 12.49 3.77 -37.24
N ASP A 111 12.47 2.59 -37.82
CA ASP A 111 13.50 1.55 -37.66
C ASP A 111 13.89 1.26 -36.21
N CYS A 112 12.93 1.27 -35.30
CA CYS A 112 13.15 1.06 -33.87
C CYS A 112 14.17 2.03 -33.24
N ARG A 113 14.23 3.27 -33.73
CA ARG A 113 15.10 4.30 -33.17
C ARG A 113 14.70 4.64 -31.77
N ILE A 114 15.67 4.74 -30.85
CA ILE A 114 15.44 5.23 -29.50
C ILE A 114 15.05 6.71 -29.56
N VAL A 115 13.89 7.04 -28.98
CA VAL A 115 13.34 8.41 -28.97
C VAL A 115 13.19 8.98 -27.55
N GLY A 116 13.52 8.19 -26.54
CA GLY A 116 13.47 8.62 -25.15
C GLY A 116 13.70 7.45 -24.21
N GLY A 117 13.56 7.71 -22.92
CA GLY A 117 13.66 6.70 -21.87
C GLY A 117 12.61 6.90 -20.78
N GLU A 118 12.32 5.85 -20.05
CA GLU A 118 11.55 5.89 -18.82
C GLU A 118 12.46 5.59 -17.64
N CYS A 119 12.47 6.50 -16.66
CA CYS A 119 13.24 6.33 -15.44
C CYS A 119 12.44 5.53 -14.44
N LEU A 120 12.98 4.40 -14.01
CA LEU A 120 12.32 3.44 -13.16
C LEU A 120 13.15 3.19 -11.91
N ALA A 121 12.54 3.36 -10.74
CA ALA A 121 13.18 3.02 -9.48
C ALA A 121 13.31 1.49 -9.33
N ARG A 122 14.45 1.06 -8.78
CA ARG A 122 14.71 -0.33 -8.39
C ARG A 122 15.33 -0.35 -7.01
N TRP A 123 14.78 -1.15 -6.12
CA TRP A 123 15.37 -1.32 -4.79
C TRP A 123 16.28 -2.54 -4.79
N ILE A 124 17.58 -2.29 -4.63
CA ILE A 124 18.60 -3.34 -4.55
C ILE A 124 18.90 -3.62 -3.09
N HIS A 125 18.15 -4.55 -2.53
CA HIS A 125 18.32 -4.94 -1.12
C HIS A 125 19.54 -5.85 -0.98
N PRO A 126 20.45 -5.62 0.01
CA PRO A 126 21.70 -6.35 0.14
C PRO A 126 21.53 -7.86 0.35
N GLU A 127 20.45 -8.30 0.99
CA GLU A 127 20.21 -9.72 1.27
C GLU A 127 19.14 -10.33 0.36
N LYS A 128 18.13 -9.54 -0.05
CA LYS A 128 16.97 -10.03 -0.83
C LYS A 128 17.14 -9.85 -2.34
N GLY A 129 18.21 -9.14 -2.76
CA GLY A 129 18.40 -8.77 -4.16
C GLY A 129 17.41 -7.70 -4.63
N LEU A 130 16.97 -7.80 -5.87
CA LEU A 130 16.03 -6.86 -6.47
C LEU A 130 14.63 -7.01 -5.90
N ILE A 131 14.14 -5.97 -5.21
CA ILE A 131 12.75 -5.85 -4.77
C ILE A 131 12.00 -5.06 -5.83
N PRO A 132 10.94 -5.63 -6.44
CA PRO A 132 10.21 -4.98 -7.52
C PRO A 132 9.33 -3.82 -7.01
N PRO A 133 9.03 -2.81 -7.86
CA PRO A 133 8.33 -1.58 -7.48
C PRO A 133 6.93 -1.82 -6.88
N ASP A 134 6.21 -2.82 -7.35
CA ASP A 134 4.87 -3.19 -6.86
C ASP A 134 4.84 -3.59 -5.37
N GLN A 135 5.99 -3.98 -4.81
CA GLN A 135 6.09 -4.29 -3.39
C GLN A 135 6.38 -3.09 -2.49
N PHE A 136 7.06 -2.05 -2.99
CA PHE A 136 7.45 -0.91 -2.14
C PHE A 136 6.75 0.41 -2.49
N ILE A 137 6.36 0.64 -3.75
CA ILE A 137 5.70 1.89 -4.16
C ILE A 137 4.40 2.13 -3.38
N PRO A 138 3.45 1.16 -3.28
CA PRO A 138 2.22 1.38 -2.51
C PRO A 138 2.49 1.70 -1.04
N LEU A 139 3.54 1.09 -0.46
CA LEU A 139 3.97 1.34 0.90
C LEU A 139 4.50 2.77 1.09
N PHE A 140 5.28 3.26 0.12
CA PHE A 140 5.85 4.61 0.13
C PHE A 140 4.78 5.69 -0.08
N GLU A 141 3.77 5.40 -0.91
CA GLU A 141 2.59 6.26 -1.08
C GLU A 141 1.80 6.36 0.22
N HIS A 142 1.53 5.21 0.86
CA HIS A 142 0.76 5.16 2.11
C HIS A 142 1.42 5.91 3.27
N ASN A 143 2.73 5.84 3.41
CA ASN A 143 3.47 6.46 4.52
C ASN A 143 4.12 7.82 4.17
N GLY A 144 3.89 8.34 2.96
CA GLY A 144 4.41 9.63 2.48
C GLY A 144 5.90 9.63 2.10
N MET A 145 6.57 8.49 2.12
CA MET A 145 7.98 8.39 1.72
C MET A 145 8.18 8.51 0.20
N ILE A 146 7.11 8.40 -0.59
CA ILE A 146 7.18 8.49 -2.06
C ILE A 146 7.85 9.78 -2.52
N THR A 147 7.58 10.91 -1.86
CA THR A 147 8.20 12.20 -2.19
C THR A 147 9.72 12.20 -2.05
N GLN A 148 10.24 11.47 -1.05
CA GLN A 148 11.70 11.35 -0.85
C GLN A 148 12.32 10.47 -1.92
N LEU A 149 11.65 9.38 -2.30
CA LEU A 149 12.08 8.50 -3.38
C LEU A 149 12.06 9.24 -4.73
N ASP A 150 10.98 9.95 -5.04
CA ASP A 150 10.86 10.72 -6.28
C ASP A 150 11.97 11.76 -6.42
N ARG A 151 12.27 12.47 -5.34
CA ARG A 151 13.39 13.42 -5.32
C ARG A 151 14.72 12.71 -5.60
N LEU A 152 15.00 11.60 -4.94
CA LEU A 152 16.23 10.82 -5.14
C LEU A 152 16.33 10.34 -6.60
N MET A 153 15.23 9.81 -7.16
CA MET A 153 15.20 9.34 -8.54
C MET A 153 15.38 10.49 -9.54
N PHE A 154 14.79 11.67 -9.26
CA PHE A 154 14.98 12.85 -10.09
C PHE A 154 16.44 13.34 -10.09
N GLU A 155 17.09 13.40 -8.92
CA GLU A 155 18.51 13.76 -8.80
C GLU A 155 19.41 12.78 -9.58
N LYS A 156 19.15 11.46 -9.44
CA LYS A 156 19.87 10.42 -10.19
C LYS A 156 19.61 10.52 -11.70
N ALA A 157 18.38 10.82 -12.12
CA ALA A 157 18.02 10.97 -13.54
C ALA A 157 18.72 12.18 -14.17
N CYS A 158 18.80 13.30 -13.46
CA CYS A 158 19.51 14.50 -13.94
C CYS A 158 21.01 14.23 -14.07
N ALA A 159 21.62 13.56 -13.11
CA ALA A 159 23.04 13.19 -13.17
C ALA A 159 23.31 12.24 -14.35
N TRP A 160 22.50 11.20 -14.49
CA TRP A 160 22.61 10.27 -15.61
C TRP A 160 22.46 10.95 -16.99
N LEU A 161 21.48 11.87 -17.11
CA LEU A 161 21.24 12.59 -18.36
C LEU A 161 22.41 13.53 -18.71
N HIS A 162 22.98 14.20 -17.69
CA HIS A 162 24.17 15.04 -17.87
C HIS A 162 25.34 14.22 -18.44
N ASP A 163 25.66 13.11 -17.78
CA ASP A 163 26.75 12.22 -18.23
C ASP A 163 26.51 11.65 -19.64
N TYR A 164 25.25 11.33 -19.96
CA TYR A 164 24.86 10.83 -21.28
C TYR A 164 25.02 11.88 -22.39
N LEU A 165 24.81 13.16 -22.10
CA LEU A 165 24.92 14.24 -23.09
C LEU A 165 26.37 14.71 -23.30
N GLU A 166 27.28 14.41 -22.37
CA GLU A 166 28.71 14.72 -22.51
C GLU A 166 29.52 13.62 -23.19
N THR A 167 28.89 12.45 -23.47
CA THR A 167 29.50 11.33 -24.18
C THR A 167 29.18 11.38 -25.67
#